data_e25a5dacc3e938cb4f6a8029ba62da7c
#
_entry.id   e25a5dacc3e938cb4f6a8029ba62da7c
#
_cell.length_a   1.000
_cell.length_b   1.000
_cell.length_c   1.000
_cell.angle_alpha   90.00
_cell.angle_beta   90.00
_cell.angle_gamma   90.00
#
_symmetry.space_group_name_H-M   'P 1'
#
loop_
_entity.id
_entity.type
_entity.pdbx_description
1 polymer ?
#
loop_
_entity_poly.entity_id
_entity_poly.type
_entity_poly.pdbx_seq_one_letter_code
_entity_poly.pdbx_strand_id
1 'polypeptide(L)'
;MSTTGKVTGIVSNLVTVQVDGPVAENELCHIDLGGTPLLAEVIKVNGDKASVQVFESTRGLRGGDKVTFLGRMLETTLGPGLLSSVYDGLQNDLTTMSDVFLKRGEYTDPLDHEKLWDFTPIAAPGDKLVAADWLGEVKEGWLPHKIMVPFSFKGEYTLKEIAPAGSYNIDHTIAVLTNADGEDIPVNMTQKWPVKLAVKAYREKPRPRKIMETGVRVIDSFNPIAEGGTGFIPGPFGCGKTVLQHAIAKQGEADVIIMAACGERANEVVEIFTEFPELVDPHTGRKLMERTTIICNTSNMPVAAREASVYTAMTICEYYRAMGLRCLLLADSTSRWAQALREMSNRMEELPGADAFPVDLSAIISNFYSRAGMVVLNNGMTGAVTFIGTVSPAGGNLKEPVTESTKKAARCFYALEQNRADQKRYPAVNPIDSYSKYLEYPEIVEYLNNTVEQGWVEKVLRAKTLVRRGKETADQINILGDDGVPMSYHETFWKSELIDFAFLQQDGFDPVDSLCPIERQKYMLDLILEICDSKFEFEDFEQCRSYFKQMINLLRQMNYSEFHGEDFEKFRAQLSKLIEKNGK
;
A
#
# COMPACT_ATOMS: atom_id res chain seq x y z
N MET A 1 -38.96 -9.73 -4.19
CA MET A 1 -38.74 -11.15 -4.56
C MET A 1 -37.35 -11.21 -5.14
N SER A 2 -36.51 -12.16 -4.69
CA SER A 2 -35.17 -12.36 -5.26
C SER A 2 -35.31 -12.91 -6.68
N THR A 3 -34.57 -12.33 -7.64
CA THR A 3 -34.48 -12.86 -8.99
C THR A 3 -33.84 -14.26 -8.96
N THR A 4 -34.36 -15.16 -9.78
CA THR A 4 -33.83 -16.52 -9.93
C THR A 4 -33.36 -16.76 -11.36
N GLY A 5 -32.66 -17.86 -11.58
CA GLY A 5 -32.20 -18.26 -12.89
C GLY A 5 -31.73 -19.71 -12.92
N LYS A 6 -31.28 -20.14 -14.08
CA LYS A 6 -30.73 -21.49 -14.30
C LYS A 6 -29.43 -21.43 -15.09
N VAL A 7 -28.49 -22.28 -14.70
CA VAL A 7 -27.24 -22.47 -15.42
C VAL A 7 -27.50 -22.99 -16.84
N THR A 8 -26.94 -22.33 -17.84
CA THR A 8 -27.03 -22.74 -19.25
C THR A 8 -25.68 -23.07 -19.87
N GLY A 9 -24.58 -22.54 -19.32
CA GLY A 9 -23.23 -22.79 -19.82
C GLY A 9 -22.19 -22.68 -18.72
N ILE A 10 -21.11 -23.44 -18.83
CA ILE A 10 -20.01 -23.44 -17.84
C ILE A 10 -18.70 -23.47 -18.61
N VAL A 11 -17.85 -22.46 -18.37
CA VAL A 11 -16.48 -22.40 -18.91
C VAL A 11 -15.53 -22.08 -17.75
N SER A 12 -14.93 -23.12 -17.18
CA SER A 12 -14.13 -23.00 -15.95
C SER A 12 -14.97 -22.36 -14.84
N ASN A 13 -14.55 -21.24 -14.24
CA ASN A 13 -15.30 -20.54 -13.20
C ASN A 13 -16.27 -19.49 -13.74
N LEU A 14 -16.38 -19.33 -15.07
CA LEU A 14 -17.37 -18.48 -15.70
C LEU A 14 -18.61 -19.31 -16.03
N VAL A 15 -19.77 -18.90 -15.51
CA VAL A 15 -21.04 -19.60 -15.68
C VAL A 15 -22.03 -18.67 -16.36
N THR A 16 -22.68 -19.16 -17.41
CA THR A 16 -23.79 -18.42 -18.07
C THR A 16 -25.11 -18.85 -17.44
N VAL A 17 -25.90 -17.89 -17.04
CA VAL A 17 -27.19 -18.09 -16.36
C VAL A 17 -28.30 -17.46 -17.19
N GLN A 18 -29.36 -18.21 -17.45
CA GLN A 18 -30.62 -17.69 -17.95
C GLN A 18 -31.38 -17.08 -16.77
N VAL A 19 -31.69 -15.78 -16.80
CA VAL A 19 -32.32 -15.07 -15.68
C VAL A 19 -33.82 -14.90 -15.90
N ASP A 20 -34.57 -14.98 -14.80
CA ASP A 20 -36.04 -14.88 -14.81
C ASP A 20 -36.55 -13.47 -14.43
N GLY A 21 -35.64 -12.51 -14.26
CA GLY A 21 -35.96 -11.14 -13.87
C GLY A 21 -34.78 -10.18 -13.99
N PRO A 22 -34.90 -8.95 -13.51
CA PRO A 22 -33.82 -7.97 -13.57
C PRO A 22 -32.65 -8.36 -12.68
N VAL A 23 -31.44 -8.21 -13.21
CA VAL A 23 -30.17 -8.47 -12.53
C VAL A 23 -29.21 -7.33 -12.86
N ALA A 24 -28.43 -6.90 -11.88
CA ALA A 24 -27.45 -5.86 -12.03
C ALA A 24 -26.03 -6.42 -12.17
N GLU A 25 -25.15 -5.67 -12.82
CA GLU A 25 -23.73 -5.94 -12.86
C GLU A 25 -23.12 -5.76 -11.45
N ASN A 26 -22.16 -6.62 -11.09
CA ASN A 26 -21.56 -6.75 -9.75
C ASN A 26 -22.52 -7.27 -8.67
N GLU A 27 -23.71 -7.70 -8.99
CA GLU A 27 -24.62 -8.34 -8.06
C GLU A 27 -24.13 -9.76 -7.69
N LEU A 28 -24.24 -10.11 -6.43
CA LEU A 28 -23.93 -11.47 -5.95
C LEU A 28 -25.08 -12.42 -6.23
N CYS A 29 -24.73 -13.70 -6.46
CA CYS A 29 -25.68 -14.79 -6.55
C CYS A 29 -25.12 -16.07 -5.92
N HIS A 30 -26.03 -16.97 -5.56
CA HIS A 30 -25.70 -18.34 -5.14
C HIS A 30 -26.11 -19.32 -6.24
N ILE A 31 -25.18 -20.19 -6.61
CA ILE A 31 -25.45 -21.33 -7.51
C ILE A 31 -25.55 -22.58 -6.64
N ASP A 32 -26.65 -23.29 -6.72
CA ASP A 32 -26.90 -24.49 -5.91
C ASP A 32 -26.16 -25.70 -6.51
N LEU A 33 -25.16 -26.18 -5.81
CA LEU A 33 -24.46 -27.42 -6.13
C LEU A 33 -24.91 -28.53 -5.19
N GLY A 34 -26.10 -29.14 -5.48
CA GLY A 34 -26.62 -30.26 -4.71
C GLY A 34 -26.80 -29.94 -3.22
N GLY A 35 -27.29 -28.75 -2.89
CA GLY A 35 -27.50 -28.25 -1.53
C GLY A 35 -26.36 -27.40 -0.97
N THR A 36 -25.24 -27.29 -1.69
CA THR A 36 -24.12 -26.37 -1.32
C THR A 36 -24.21 -25.11 -2.15
N PRO A 37 -24.41 -23.93 -1.55
CA PRO A 37 -24.46 -22.66 -2.29
C PRO A 37 -23.05 -22.20 -2.65
N LEU A 38 -22.76 -22.10 -3.93
CA LEU A 38 -21.52 -21.49 -4.42
C LEU A 38 -21.73 -20.00 -4.64
N LEU A 39 -20.88 -19.16 -4.04
CA LEU A 39 -20.95 -17.72 -4.24
C LEU A 39 -20.38 -17.32 -5.61
N ALA A 40 -21.09 -16.44 -6.30
CA ALA A 40 -20.68 -15.89 -7.58
C ALA A 40 -21.07 -14.43 -7.71
N GLU A 41 -20.41 -13.71 -8.63
CA GLU A 41 -20.67 -12.32 -8.94
C GLU A 41 -21.04 -12.15 -10.42
N VAL A 42 -22.03 -11.34 -10.69
CA VAL A 42 -22.42 -11.00 -12.06
C VAL A 42 -21.38 -10.07 -12.67
N ILE A 43 -20.76 -10.49 -13.77
CA ILE A 43 -19.76 -9.70 -14.47
C ILE A 43 -20.37 -8.96 -15.65
N LYS A 44 -21.34 -9.58 -16.33
CA LYS A 44 -21.95 -9.04 -17.55
C LYS A 44 -23.40 -9.48 -17.67
N VAL A 45 -24.24 -8.57 -18.07
CA VAL A 45 -25.64 -8.85 -18.38
C VAL A 45 -25.88 -8.60 -19.86
N ASN A 46 -26.47 -9.57 -20.54
CA ASN A 46 -26.78 -9.48 -21.96
C ASN A 46 -28.19 -10.00 -22.23
N GLY A 47 -29.16 -9.09 -22.25
CA GLY A 47 -30.58 -9.43 -22.37
C GLY A 47 -31.08 -10.23 -21.18
N ASP A 48 -31.54 -11.45 -21.43
CA ASP A 48 -32.02 -12.40 -20.46
C ASP A 48 -30.94 -13.40 -19.93
N LYS A 49 -29.67 -13.13 -20.25
CA LYS A 49 -28.52 -13.93 -19.80
C LYS A 49 -27.56 -13.11 -18.98
N ALA A 50 -27.10 -13.69 -17.88
CA ALA A 50 -26.02 -13.13 -17.07
C ALA A 50 -24.79 -14.04 -17.14
N SER A 51 -23.61 -13.46 -17.31
CA SER A 51 -22.34 -14.12 -17.11
C SER A 51 -21.90 -13.89 -15.67
N VAL A 52 -21.74 -14.97 -14.90
CA VAL A 52 -21.36 -14.90 -13.49
C VAL A 52 -20.02 -15.59 -13.26
N GLN A 53 -19.16 -14.96 -12.49
CA GLN A 53 -17.87 -15.49 -12.09
C GLN A 53 -17.99 -16.14 -10.69
N VAL A 54 -17.75 -17.43 -10.62
CA VAL A 54 -17.83 -18.18 -9.35
C VAL A 54 -16.53 -17.98 -8.57
N PHE A 55 -16.66 -17.69 -7.27
CA PHE A 55 -15.50 -17.50 -6.36
C PHE A 55 -14.85 -18.81 -5.94
N GLU A 56 -15.50 -19.94 -6.22
CA GLU A 56 -15.04 -21.28 -5.85
C GLU A 56 -14.93 -22.18 -7.07
N SER A 57 -14.50 -23.43 -6.85
CA SER A 57 -14.43 -24.41 -7.95
C SER A 57 -15.82 -24.84 -8.42
N THR A 58 -16.05 -24.75 -9.71
CA THR A 58 -17.31 -25.14 -10.38
C THR A 58 -17.45 -26.64 -10.67
N ARG A 59 -16.50 -27.46 -10.23
CA ARG A 59 -16.55 -28.92 -10.48
C ARG A 59 -17.83 -29.52 -9.92
N GLY A 60 -18.59 -30.19 -10.77
CA GLY A 60 -19.86 -30.83 -10.41
C GLY A 60 -21.10 -30.01 -10.74
N LEU A 61 -20.98 -28.72 -11.10
CA LEU A 61 -22.10 -27.94 -11.62
C LEU A 61 -22.60 -28.49 -12.95
N ARG A 62 -23.88 -28.37 -13.18
CA ARG A 62 -24.58 -28.86 -14.38
C ARG A 62 -25.48 -27.79 -14.97
N GLY A 63 -25.74 -27.91 -16.26
CA GLY A 63 -26.81 -27.14 -16.90
C GLY A 63 -28.16 -27.45 -16.21
N GLY A 64 -28.92 -26.40 -15.89
CA GLY A 64 -30.17 -26.50 -15.16
C GLY A 64 -30.08 -26.25 -13.66
N ASP A 65 -28.88 -26.23 -13.06
CA ASP A 65 -28.71 -25.91 -11.65
C ASP A 65 -29.29 -24.53 -11.33
N LYS A 66 -29.92 -24.40 -10.17
CA LYS A 66 -30.64 -23.19 -9.76
C LYS A 66 -29.67 -22.10 -9.32
N VAL A 67 -29.97 -20.88 -9.74
CA VAL A 67 -29.25 -19.68 -9.31
C VAL A 67 -30.22 -18.73 -8.60
N THR A 68 -29.78 -18.13 -7.49
CA THR A 68 -30.54 -17.16 -6.73
C THR A 68 -29.72 -15.88 -6.60
N PHE A 69 -30.23 -14.78 -7.13
CA PHE A 69 -29.58 -13.47 -7.05
C PHE A 69 -29.91 -12.79 -5.73
N LEU A 70 -28.94 -12.13 -5.13
CA LEU A 70 -29.01 -11.64 -3.74
C LEU A 70 -29.43 -10.16 -3.64
N GLY A 71 -29.49 -9.42 -4.76
CA GLY A 71 -29.84 -8.00 -4.77
C GLY A 71 -28.78 -7.09 -4.11
N ARG A 72 -27.56 -7.56 -3.92
CA ARG A 72 -26.46 -6.83 -3.30
C ARG A 72 -25.11 -7.16 -3.94
N MET A 73 -24.18 -6.23 -3.84
CA MET A 73 -22.79 -6.40 -4.29
C MET A 73 -21.97 -7.15 -3.23
N LEU A 74 -20.73 -7.52 -3.59
CA LEU A 74 -19.76 -8.02 -2.61
C LEU A 74 -19.44 -6.92 -1.58
N GLU A 75 -19.67 -7.23 -0.32
CA GLU A 75 -19.49 -6.33 0.82
C GLU A 75 -18.42 -6.84 1.76
N THR A 76 -17.73 -5.90 2.42
CA THR A 76 -16.89 -6.20 3.57
C THR A 76 -17.57 -5.75 4.85
N THR A 77 -17.39 -6.53 5.93
CA THR A 77 -17.87 -6.19 7.27
C THR A 77 -16.82 -5.32 7.97
N LEU A 78 -17.25 -4.18 8.47
CA LEU A 78 -16.41 -3.18 9.12
C LEU A 78 -16.84 -3.01 10.56
N GLY A 79 -15.92 -3.14 11.49
CA GLY A 79 -16.18 -3.04 12.91
C GLY A 79 -14.95 -3.32 13.78
N PRO A 80 -15.09 -3.27 15.11
CA PRO A 80 -13.99 -3.62 16.01
C PRO A 80 -13.58 -5.07 15.89
N GLY A 81 -12.27 -5.34 15.87
CA GLY A 81 -11.69 -6.67 15.74
C GLY A 81 -11.03 -6.96 14.40
N LEU A 82 -10.96 -5.97 13.49
CA LEU A 82 -10.27 -6.10 12.21
C LEU A 82 -8.74 -6.09 12.37
N LEU A 83 -8.19 -5.38 13.35
CA LEU A 83 -6.76 -5.36 13.61
C LEU A 83 -6.27 -6.70 14.15
N SER A 84 -5.03 -7.03 13.87
CA SER A 84 -4.37 -8.29 14.25
C SER A 84 -5.00 -9.53 13.61
N SER A 85 -5.83 -9.35 12.59
CA SER A 85 -6.54 -10.42 11.89
C SER A 85 -5.97 -10.69 10.51
N VAL A 86 -6.21 -11.90 10.03
CA VAL A 86 -5.81 -12.36 8.71
C VAL A 86 -7.03 -12.90 7.98
N TYR A 87 -7.36 -12.29 6.86
CA TYR A 87 -8.51 -12.64 6.04
C TYR A 87 -8.10 -13.09 4.63
N ASP A 88 -8.98 -13.83 3.97
CA ASP A 88 -8.89 -14.02 2.52
C ASP A 88 -9.52 -12.82 1.75
N GLY A 89 -9.53 -12.90 0.43
CA GLY A 89 -10.11 -11.85 -0.43
C GLY A 89 -11.61 -11.63 -0.24
N LEU A 90 -12.33 -12.58 0.33
CA LEU A 90 -13.76 -12.52 0.65
C LEU A 90 -14.02 -12.23 2.14
N GLN A 91 -12.96 -11.88 2.87
CA GLN A 91 -12.98 -11.59 4.30
C GLN A 91 -13.35 -12.81 5.19
N ASN A 92 -13.00 -14.02 4.77
CA ASN A 92 -13.04 -15.17 5.67
C ASN A 92 -11.83 -15.14 6.60
N ASP A 93 -12.05 -15.37 7.88
CA ASP A 93 -10.98 -15.39 8.89
C ASP A 93 -10.13 -16.66 8.74
N LEU A 94 -8.88 -16.51 8.31
CA LEU A 94 -7.94 -17.60 8.10
C LEU A 94 -7.32 -18.14 9.39
N THR A 95 -7.44 -17.42 10.50
CA THR A 95 -6.88 -17.83 11.79
C THR A 95 -7.74 -18.87 12.50
N THR A 96 -9.04 -18.87 12.22
CA THR A 96 -10.01 -19.80 12.81
C THR A 96 -10.17 -21.11 12.03
N MET A 97 -9.56 -21.21 10.86
CA MET A 97 -9.69 -22.34 9.96
C MET A 97 -8.69 -23.45 10.28
N SER A 98 -9.14 -24.69 10.23
CA SER A 98 -8.31 -25.88 10.45
C SER A 98 -7.41 -26.23 9.26
N ASP A 99 -7.72 -25.72 8.07
CA ASP A 99 -7.00 -25.95 6.81
C ASP A 99 -6.65 -24.62 6.15
N VAL A 100 -5.50 -24.57 5.46
CA VAL A 100 -5.03 -23.40 4.69
C VAL A 100 -5.96 -23.09 3.49
N PHE A 101 -6.90 -23.97 3.16
CA PHE A 101 -7.81 -23.81 2.03
C PHE A 101 -9.27 -23.91 2.50
N LEU A 102 -10.06 -22.92 2.09
CA LEU A 102 -11.52 -22.92 2.23
C LEU A 102 -12.14 -24.15 1.59
N LYS A 103 -12.94 -24.87 2.36
CA LYS A 103 -13.86 -25.85 1.81
C LYS A 103 -15.01 -25.13 1.12
N ARG A 104 -15.52 -25.73 0.05
CA ARG A 104 -16.64 -25.18 -0.73
C ARG A 104 -17.86 -24.91 0.14
N GLY A 105 -18.41 -23.70 0.02
CA GLY A 105 -19.63 -23.31 0.73
C GLY A 105 -19.44 -23.04 2.22
N GLU A 106 -18.20 -23.06 2.73
CA GLU A 106 -17.88 -22.66 4.10
C GLU A 106 -17.43 -21.21 4.10
N TYR A 107 -18.17 -20.37 4.81
CA TYR A 107 -17.84 -18.96 5.04
C TYR A 107 -17.70 -18.75 6.54
N THR A 108 -16.66 -18.02 6.95
CA THR A 108 -16.44 -17.66 8.35
C THR A 108 -16.91 -16.24 8.58
N ASP A 109 -17.39 -15.95 9.79
CA ASP A 109 -17.65 -14.57 10.17
C ASP A 109 -16.32 -13.84 10.40
N PRO A 110 -16.13 -12.63 9.84
CA PRO A 110 -14.87 -11.90 9.99
C PRO A 110 -14.66 -11.30 11.37
N LEU A 111 -15.71 -11.18 12.19
CA LEU A 111 -15.65 -10.55 13.51
C LEU A 111 -16.19 -11.49 14.59
N ASP A 112 -15.65 -11.37 15.80
CA ASP A 112 -16.08 -12.13 16.97
C ASP A 112 -17.30 -11.47 17.61
N HIS A 113 -18.48 -12.12 17.50
CA HIS A 113 -19.74 -11.67 18.03
C HIS A 113 -19.89 -11.83 19.54
N GLU A 114 -19.08 -12.66 20.18
CA GLU A 114 -19.13 -12.90 21.62
C GLU A 114 -18.24 -11.94 22.41
N LYS A 115 -17.24 -11.34 21.75
CA LYS A 115 -16.31 -10.43 22.37
C LYS A 115 -17.01 -9.17 22.84
N LEU A 116 -16.72 -8.77 24.09
CA LEU A 116 -17.22 -7.54 24.67
C LEU A 116 -16.20 -6.40 24.45
N TRP A 117 -16.75 -5.23 24.11
CA TRP A 117 -16.00 -4.01 23.86
C TRP A 117 -16.49 -2.92 24.81
N ASP A 118 -15.55 -2.22 25.44
CA ASP A 118 -15.84 -1.11 26.33
C ASP A 118 -16.18 0.14 25.52
N PHE A 119 -17.47 0.40 25.39
CA PHE A 119 -18.01 1.52 24.62
C PHE A 119 -18.09 2.79 25.46
N THR A 120 -17.66 3.90 24.87
CA THR A 120 -17.81 5.26 25.42
C THR A 120 -18.50 6.13 24.39
N PRO A 121 -19.67 6.73 24.70
CA PRO A 121 -20.37 7.62 23.78
C PRO A 121 -19.59 8.93 23.55
N ILE A 122 -19.62 9.43 22.31
CA ILE A 122 -19.08 10.75 21.91
C ILE A 122 -20.23 11.70 21.57
N ALA A 123 -21.20 11.21 20.80
CA ALA A 123 -22.39 11.99 20.44
C ALA A 123 -23.43 12.01 21.56
N ALA A 124 -24.31 13.01 21.56
CA ALA A 124 -25.38 13.16 22.54
C ALA A 124 -26.77 13.10 21.87
N PRO A 125 -27.82 12.64 22.59
CA PRO A 125 -29.19 12.69 22.08
C PRO A 125 -29.57 14.10 21.62
N GLY A 126 -30.17 14.20 20.44
CA GLY A 126 -30.52 15.47 19.78
C GLY A 126 -29.50 15.96 18.77
N ASP A 127 -28.30 15.40 18.73
CA ASP A 127 -27.30 15.74 17.72
C ASP A 127 -27.79 15.36 16.31
N LYS A 128 -27.47 16.24 15.36
CA LYS A 128 -27.68 15.99 13.93
C LYS A 128 -26.43 15.40 13.30
N LEU A 129 -26.57 14.24 12.74
CA LEU A 129 -25.47 13.41 12.28
C LEU A 129 -25.67 13.00 10.82
N VAL A 130 -24.56 12.87 10.10
CA VAL A 130 -24.51 12.34 8.74
C VAL A 130 -23.57 11.13 8.69
N ALA A 131 -23.55 10.43 7.55
CA ALA A 131 -22.66 9.27 7.36
C ALA A 131 -21.22 9.57 7.79
N ALA A 132 -20.59 8.63 8.47
CA ALA A 132 -19.24 8.68 9.04
C ALA A 132 -19.06 9.61 10.26
N ASP A 133 -20.10 10.29 10.75
CA ASP A 133 -20.00 10.99 12.04
C ASP A 133 -19.82 10.00 13.18
N TRP A 134 -19.04 10.37 14.18
CA TRP A 134 -18.69 9.50 15.30
C TRP A 134 -19.79 9.45 16.34
N LEU A 135 -20.27 8.26 16.62
CA LEU A 135 -21.25 7.98 17.68
C LEU A 135 -20.57 7.77 19.03
N GLY A 136 -19.47 7.03 19.02
CA GLY A 136 -18.72 6.69 20.21
C GLY A 136 -17.42 6.01 19.84
N GLU A 137 -16.74 5.46 20.85
CA GLU A 137 -15.50 4.73 20.64
C GLU A 137 -15.41 3.47 21.50
N VAL A 138 -14.65 2.50 21.04
CA VAL A 138 -14.22 1.33 21.80
C VAL A 138 -12.71 1.21 21.75
N LYS A 139 -12.12 0.54 22.73
CA LYS A 139 -10.67 0.32 22.76
C LYS A 139 -10.33 -0.97 22.04
N GLU A 140 -9.77 -0.87 20.83
CA GLU A 140 -9.23 -1.97 20.07
C GLU A 140 -7.70 -2.03 20.26
N GLY A 141 -7.27 -2.84 21.24
CA GLY A 141 -5.87 -2.85 21.65
C GLY A 141 -5.43 -1.46 22.17
N TRP A 142 -4.55 -0.82 21.44
CA TRP A 142 -4.06 0.54 21.73
C TRP A 142 -4.87 1.64 21.03
N LEU A 143 -5.71 1.26 20.04
CA LEU A 143 -6.41 2.17 19.14
C LEU A 143 -7.79 2.54 19.70
N PRO A 144 -8.14 3.83 19.81
CA PRO A 144 -9.53 4.26 20.01
C PRO A 144 -10.32 4.09 18.70
N HIS A 145 -10.97 2.95 18.55
CA HIS A 145 -11.77 2.60 17.38
C HIS A 145 -13.09 3.36 17.41
N LYS A 146 -13.34 4.21 16.43
CA LYS A 146 -14.56 5.03 16.35
C LYS A 146 -15.71 4.23 15.77
N ILE A 147 -16.83 4.23 16.48
CA ILE A 147 -18.09 3.70 15.97
C ILE A 147 -18.82 4.86 15.31
N MET A 148 -19.23 4.66 14.06
CA MET A 148 -19.69 5.72 13.16
C MET A 148 -21.11 5.46 12.68
N VAL A 149 -21.79 6.54 12.29
CA VAL A 149 -22.99 6.44 11.47
C VAL A 149 -22.64 5.69 10.18
N PRO A 150 -23.39 4.63 9.82
CA PRO A 150 -23.06 3.81 8.65
C PRO A 150 -22.90 4.62 7.37
N PHE A 151 -21.92 4.27 6.54
CA PHE A 151 -21.64 4.96 5.27
C PHE A 151 -22.79 4.90 4.26
N SER A 152 -23.68 3.91 4.40
CA SER A 152 -24.88 3.74 3.57
C SER A 152 -26.00 4.73 3.88
N PHE A 153 -25.94 5.42 5.02
CA PHE A 153 -26.95 6.38 5.43
C PHE A 153 -26.85 7.66 4.58
N LYS A 154 -28.01 8.09 4.09
CA LYS A 154 -28.09 9.27 3.20
C LYS A 154 -28.84 10.39 3.89
N GLY A 155 -28.27 11.60 3.82
CA GLY A 155 -28.84 12.78 4.44
C GLY A 155 -28.55 12.89 5.95
N GLU A 156 -29.31 13.73 6.62
CA GLU A 156 -29.16 14.06 8.03
C GLU A 156 -30.07 13.19 8.89
N TYR A 157 -29.56 12.71 10.01
CA TYR A 157 -30.27 11.93 11.02
C TYR A 157 -30.18 12.63 12.35
N THR A 158 -31.21 12.48 13.19
CA THR A 158 -31.19 12.93 14.55
C THR A 158 -30.92 11.79 15.50
N LEU A 159 -29.92 11.92 16.37
CA LEU A 159 -29.63 10.91 17.39
C LEU A 159 -30.74 10.93 18.46
N LYS A 160 -31.54 9.85 18.51
CA LYS A 160 -32.64 9.69 19.46
C LYS A 160 -32.13 9.15 20.80
N GLU A 161 -31.38 8.06 20.74
CA GLU A 161 -30.86 7.36 21.90
C GLU A 161 -29.43 6.88 21.63
N ILE A 162 -28.61 6.84 22.67
CA ILE A 162 -27.26 6.27 22.64
C ILE A 162 -27.02 5.47 23.92
N ALA A 163 -26.36 4.32 23.79
CA ALA A 163 -26.01 3.50 24.93
C ALA A 163 -25.04 4.22 25.87
N PRO A 164 -25.22 4.09 27.20
CA PRO A 164 -24.27 4.61 28.17
C PRO A 164 -22.91 3.90 28.05
N ALA A 165 -21.88 4.46 28.65
CA ALA A 165 -20.57 3.78 28.74
C ALA A 165 -20.74 2.42 29.42
N GLY A 166 -20.19 1.38 28.80
CA GLY A 166 -20.33 0.00 29.27
C GLY A 166 -19.76 -0.99 28.27
N SER A 167 -19.74 -2.26 28.65
CA SER A 167 -19.23 -3.34 27.82
C SER A 167 -20.36 -4.01 27.02
N TYR A 168 -20.24 -4.00 25.73
CA TYR A 168 -21.23 -4.54 24.78
C TYR A 168 -20.55 -5.36 23.70
N ASN A 169 -21.25 -6.34 23.14
CA ASN A 169 -20.82 -7.03 21.93
C ASN A 169 -21.14 -6.20 20.68
N ILE A 170 -20.62 -6.61 19.55
CA ILE A 170 -20.77 -5.87 18.28
C ILE A 170 -22.20 -5.81 17.76
N ASP A 171 -23.07 -6.74 18.15
CA ASP A 171 -24.47 -6.82 17.71
C ASP A 171 -25.42 -5.97 18.56
N HIS A 172 -24.96 -5.52 19.72
CA HIS A 172 -25.76 -4.69 20.60
C HIS A 172 -26.10 -3.35 19.94
N THR A 173 -27.37 -2.94 19.99
CA THR A 173 -27.80 -1.63 19.51
C THR A 173 -27.22 -0.54 20.39
N ILE A 174 -26.25 0.20 19.88
CA ILE A 174 -25.56 1.29 20.61
C ILE A 174 -26.19 2.65 20.41
N ALA A 175 -26.91 2.85 19.31
CA ALA A 175 -27.58 4.11 19.02
C ALA A 175 -28.87 3.85 18.22
N VAL A 176 -29.83 4.76 18.35
CA VAL A 176 -31.01 4.83 17.52
C VAL A 176 -31.03 6.19 16.82
N LEU A 177 -31.06 6.16 15.49
CA LEU A 177 -31.08 7.35 14.65
C LEU A 177 -32.45 7.48 13.99
N THR A 178 -33.02 8.69 14.00
CA THR A 178 -34.30 9.02 13.37
C THR A 178 -34.02 9.72 12.03
N ASN A 179 -34.55 9.22 10.94
CA ASN A 179 -34.43 9.83 9.62
C ASN A 179 -35.42 11.02 9.44
N ALA A 180 -35.37 11.68 8.29
CA ALA A 180 -36.26 12.79 7.95
C ALA A 180 -37.76 12.43 7.92
N ASP A 181 -38.05 11.15 7.67
CA ASP A 181 -39.42 10.62 7.60
C ASP A 181 -39.96 10.20 8.99
N GLY A 182 -39.13 10.37 10.04
CA GLY A 182 -39.49 10.03 11.41
C GLY A 182 -39.33 8.54 11.78
N GLU A 183 -38.65 7.76 10.91
CA GLU A 183 -38.38 6.36 11.19
C GLU A 183 -37.14 6.18 12.05
N ASP A 184 -37.25 5.35 13.06
CA ASP A 184 -36.17 5.01 13.98
C ASP A 184 -35.35 3.83 13.42
N ILE A 185 -34.05 4.04 13.26
CA ILE A 185 -33.11 3.04 12.72
C ILE A 185 -32.09 2.69 13.80
N PRO A 186 -32.05 1.44 14.28
CA PRO A 186 -31.04 1.00 15.23
C PRO A 186 -29.67 0.85 14.55
N VAL A 187 -28.61 1.23 15.26
CA VAL A 187 -27.23 1.13 14.83
C VAL A 187 -26.44 0.34 15.86
N ASN A 188 -25.68 -0.66 15.42
CA ASN A 188 -24.75 -1.41 16.23
C ASN A 188 -23.29 -1.00 15.94
N MET A 189 -22.30 -1.77 16.42
CA MET A 189 -20.88 -1.41 16.23
C MET A 189 -20.33 -1.81 14.86
N THR A 190 -21.11 -2.47 14.00
CA THR A 190 -20.67 -2.96 12.70
C THR A 190 -21.44 -2.30 11.56
N GLN A 191 -20.83 -2.28 10.39
CA GLN A 191 -21.48 -1.90 9.14
C GLN A 191 -20.92 -2.69 7.99
N LYS A 192 -21.65 -2.73 6.89
CA LYS A 192 -21.22 -3.37 5.63
C LYS A 192 -21.09 -2.32 4.54
N TRP A 193 -20.07 -2.49 3.70
CA TRP A 193 -19.86 -1.60 2.56
C TRP A 193 -19.44 -2.38 1.32
N PRO A 194 -19.99 -2.09 0.13
CA PRO A 194 -19.60 -2.71 -1.13
C PRO A 194 -18.13 -2.41 -1.46
N VAL A 195 -17.31 -3.44 -1.64
CA VAL A 195 -15.86 -3.30 -1.79
C VAL A 195 -15.44 -2.54 -3.06
N LYS A 196 -16.24 -2.63 -4.13
CA LYS A 196 -15.97 -1.95 -5.41
C LYS A 196 -16.38 -0.46 -5.41
N LEU A 197 -17.05 0.02 -4.37
CA LEU A 197 -17.43 1.41 -4.23
C LEU A 197 -16.51 2.15 -3.26
N ALA A 198 -15.99 3.30 -3.69
CA ALA A 198 -15.21 4.16 -2.81
C ALA A 198 -16.08 4.75 -1.70
N VAL A 199 -15.56 4.80 -0.47
CA VAL A 199 -16.19 5.50 0.64
C VAL A 199 -15.97 7.00 0.45
N LYS A 200 -17.05 7.74 0.23
CA LYS A 200 -17.04 9.20 0.03
C LYS A 200 -17.68 9.98 1.19
N ALA A 201 -17.71 9.37 2.37
CA ALA A 201 -18.29 9.99 3.57
C ALA A 201 -17.24 10.88 4.27
N TYR A 202 -16.88 11.98 3.65
CA TYR A 202 -15.96 13.01 4.15
C TYR A 202 -16.34 14.39 3.58
N ARG A 203 -15.86 15.47 4.24
CA ARG A 203 -16.18 16.83 3.83
C ARG A 203 -15.46 17.24 2.53
N GLU A 204 -14.17 16.99 2.44
CA GLU A 204 -13.35 17.30 1.27
C GLU A 204 -12.13 16.38 1.15
N LYS A 205 -11.56 16.31 -0.05
CA LYS A 205 -10.34 15.56 -0.34
C LYS A 205 -9.28 16.51 -0.94
N PRO A 206 -8.50 17.19 -0.08
CA PRO A 206 -7.48 18.13 -0.52
C PRO A 206 -6.26 17.41 -1.08
N ARG A 207 -5.34 18.17 -1.66
CA ARG A 207 -4.01 17.67 -2.01
C ARG A 207 -3.22 17.32 -0.74
N PRO A 208 -2.32 16.32 -0.81
CA PRO A 208 -1.40 16.02 0.28
C PRO A 208 -0.57 17.25 0.68
N ARG A 209 -0.33 17.42 1.99
CA ARG A 209 0.36 18.59 2.55
C ARG A 209 1.67 18.28 3.23
N LYS A 210 1.92 17.02 3.55
CA LYS A 210 3.15 16.57 4.23
C LYS A 210 3.59 15.21 3.69
N ILE A 211 4.86 14.89 3.89
CA ILE A 211 5.39 13.57 3.54
C ILE A 211 5.06 12.54 4.62
N MET A 212 5.05 11.26 4.24
CA MET A 212 5.08 10.13 5.15
C MET A 212 6.55 9.70 5.29
N GLU A 213 7.14 9.87 6.47
CA GLU A 213 8.50 9.42 6.71
C GLU A 213 8.55 7.89 6.78
N THR A 214 9.48 7.30 6.06
CA THR A 214 9.68 5.85 5.99
C THR A 214 10.98 5.41 6.66
N GLY A 215 11.86 6.33 7.01
CA GLY A 215 13.20 6.05 7.51
C GLY A 215 14.17 5.51 6.45
N VAL A 216 13.75 5.46 5.19
CA VAL A 216 14.54 4.99 4.04
C VAL A 216 15.02 6.20 3.24
N ARG A 217 16.33 6.44 3.22
CA ARG A 217 16.95 7.65 2.63
C ARG A 217 16.60 7.87 1.16
N VAL A 218 16.60 6.82 0.34
CA VAL A 218 16.28 6.93 -1.08
C VAL A 218 14.80 7.28 -1.33
N ILE A 219 13.92 7.00 -0.37
CA ILE A 219 12.51 7.40 -0.40
C ILE A 219 12.37 8.81 0.18
N ASP A 220 12.62 8.98 1.47
CA ASP A 220 12.28 10.21 2.18
C ASP A 220 12.97 11.45 1.62
N SER A 221 14.24 11.34 1.23
CA SER A 221 15.02 12.46 0.68
C SER A 221 14.87 12.58 -0.83
N PHE A 222 15.15 11.50 -1.59
CA PHE A 222 15.20 11.58 -3.05
C PHE A 222 13.83 11.51 -3.72
N ASN A 223 12.95 10.65 -3.21
CA ASN A 223 11.65 10.38 -3.84
C ASN A 223 10.54 10.27 -2.79
N PRO A 224 10.27 11.35 -2.03
CA PRO A 224 9.33 11.27 -0.91
C PRO A 224 7.92 10.90 -1.36
N ILE A 225 7.27 10.08 -0.55
CA ILE A 225 5.84 9.81 -0.67
C ILE A 225 5.08 10.71 0.30
N ALA A 226 3.98 11.28 -0.17
CA ALA A 226 3.13 12.09 0.67
C ALA A 226 2.25 11.22 1.57
N GLU A 227 1.89 11.70 2.74
CA GLU A 227 0.82 11.14 3.54
C GLU A 227 -0.50 11.24 2.78
N GLY A 228 -1.15 10.12 2.53
CA GLY A 228 -2.26 10.05 1.57
C GLY A 228 -1.82 10.03 0.11
N GLY A 229 -0.56 9.74 -0.15
CA GLY A 229 0.00 9.64 -1.50
C GLY A 229 -0.10 8.25 -2.11
N THR A 230 0.31 8.16 -3.37
CA THR A 230 0.33 6.92 -4.14
C THR A 230 1.71 6.66 -4.72
N GLY A 231 2.18 5.44 -4.59
CA GLY A 231 3.44 4.99 -5.15
C GLY A 231 3.40 3.54 -5.58
N PHE A 232 4.40 3.10 -6.32
CA PHE A 232 4.57 1.70 -6.63
C PHE A 232 6.04 1.33 -6.84
N ILE A 233 6.32 0.06 -6.61
CA ILE A 233 7.66 -0.52 -6.65
C ILE A 233 7.67 -1.56 -7.76
N PRO A 234 8.03 -1.21 -9.00
CA PRO A 234 8.24 -2.19 -10.04
C PRO A 234 9.66 -2.76 -9.96
N GLY A 235 9.79 -4.01 -10.27
CA GLY A 235 11.10 -4.64 -10.36
C GLY A 235 11.05 -6.13 -10.66
N PRO A 236 12.13 -6.70 -11.17
CA PRO A 236 12.27 -8.13 -11.40
C PRO A 236 12.06 -8.94 -10.11
N PHE A 237 11.86 -10.23 -10.27
CA PHE A 237 11.82 -11.14 -9.13
C PHE A 237 13.19 -11.18 -8.43
N GLY A 238 13.18 -11.20 -7.09
CA GLY A 238 14.41 -11.28 -6.29
C GLY A 238 15.14 -9.94 -6.05
N CYS A 239 14.64 -8.81 -6.57
CA CYS A 239 15.26 -7.49 -6.34
C CYS A 239 14.90 -6.84 -4.98
N GLY A 240 14.15 -7.53 -4.12
CA GLY A 240 13.81 -7.04 -2.77
C GLY A 240 12.56 -6.17 -2.70
N LYS A 241 11.56 -6.36 -3.58
CA LYS A 241 10.27 -5.65 -3.52
C LYS A 241 9.59 -5.81 -2.17
N THR A 242 9.38 -7.05 -1.76
CA THR A 242 8.72 -7.40 -0.49
C THR A 242 9.53 -6.92 0.71
N VAL A 243 10.86 -7.04 0.66
CA VAL A 243 11.76 -6.54 1.73
C VAL A 243 11.62 -5.03 1.89
N LEU A 244 11.56 -4.27 0.80
CA LEU A 244 11.36 -2.82 0.86
C LEU A 244 9.97 -2.46 1.41
N GLN A 245 8.91 -3.19 0.99
CA GLN A 245 7.57 -3.00 1.57
C GLN A 245 7.53 -3.31 3.06
N HIS A 246 8.16 -4.39 3.51
CA HIS A 246 8.23 -4.73 4.94
C HIS A 246 8.99 -3.66 5.73
N ALA A 247 10.08 -3.12 5.18
CA ALA A 247 10.80 -2.00 5.81
C ALA A 247 9.90 -0.76 5.94
N ILE A 248 9.15 -0.40 4.90
CA ILE A 248 8.20 0.72 4.94
C ILE A 248 7.07 0.44 5.95
N ALA A 249 6.54 -0.78 5.99
CA ALA A 249 5.53 -1.18 6.97
C ALA A 249 6.02 -1.05 8.41
N LYS A 250 7.24 -1.54 8.67
CA LYS A 250 7.85 -1.53 10.00
C LYS A 250 8.12 -0.12 10.52
N GLN A 251 8.59 0.76 9.64
CA GLN A 251 9.18 2.05 10.02
C GLN A 251 8.32 3.25 9.62
N GLY A 252 7.41 3.08 8.66
CA GLY A 252 6.59 4.18 8.14
C GLY A 252 5.69 4.79 9.19
N GLU A 253 5.52 6.10 9.11
CA GLU A 253 4.60 6.85 9.95
C GLU A 253 3.15 6.59 9.57
N ALA A 254 2.61 5.45 10.00
CA ALA A 254 1.22 5.09 9.82
C ALA A 254 0.64 4.56 11.13
N ASP A 255 -0.64 4.86 11.38
CA ASP A 255 -1.34 4.36 12.55
C ASP A 255 -1.82 2.92 12.33
N VAL A 256 -2.29 2.61 11.13
CA VAL A 256 -2.81 1.31 10.73
C VAL A 256 -2.17 0.87 9.41
N ILE A 257 -1.83 -0.40 9.31
CA ILE A 257 -1.26 -1.01 8.12
C ILE A 257 -2.20 -2.09 7.63
N ILE A 258 -2.52 -2.06 6.34
CA ILE A 258 -3.24 -3.12 5.66
C ILE A 258 -2.31 -3.73 4.62
N MET A 259 -2.02 -5.02 4.74
CA MET A 259 -1.24 -5.74 3.74
C MET A 259 -2.17 -6.59 2.88
N ALA A 260 -2.09 -6.39 1.57
CA ALA A 260 -2.84 -7.18 0.59
C ALA A 260 -1.86 -8.07 -0.20
N ALA A 261 -1.79 -9.34 0.14
CA ALA A 261 -1.08 -10.35 -0.64
C ALA A 261 -2.01 -10.87 -1.75
N CYS A 262 -1.80 -10.37 -2.98
CA CYS A 262 -2.69 -10.60 -4.10
C CYS A 262 -2.14 -11.71 -5.01
N GLY A 263 -2.57 -12.95 -4.79
CA GLY A 263 -2.19 -14.08 -5.65
C GLY A 263 -0.74 -14.51 -5.50
N GLU A 264 -0.15 -14.27 -4.34
CA GLU A 264 1.21 -14.70 -4.04
C GLU A 264 1.31 -16.22 -3.89
N ARG A 265 2.53 -16.74 -3.97
CA ARG A 265 2.77 -18.17 -3.79
C ARG A 265 2.52 -18.56 -2.35
N ALA A 266 2.04 -19.78 -2.13
CA ALA A 266 1.76 -20.28 -0.77
C ALA A 266 2.98 -20.17 0.17
N ASN A 267 4.20 -20.35 -0.35
CA ASN A 267 5.43 -20.24 0.44
C ASN A 267 5.68 -18.80 0.93
N GLU A 268 5.47 -17.80 0.06
CA GLU A 268 5.64 -16.38 0.40
C GLU A 268 4.58 -15.93 1.41
N VAL A 269 3.39 -16.49 1.31
CA VAL A 269 2.32 -16.25 2.27
C VAL A 269 2.64 -16.85 3.65
N VAL A 270 3.19 -18.06 3.70
CA VAL A 270 3.65 -18.68 4.96
C VAL A 270 4.74 -17.83 5.60
N GLU A 271 5.66 -17.29 4.81
CA GLU A 271 6.71 -16.37 5.29
C GLU A 271 6.10 -15.12 5.94
N ILE A 272 5.11 -14.49 5.30
CA ILE A 272 4.37 -13.36 5.89
C ILE A 272 3.73 -13.77 7.22
N PHE A 273 3.12 -14.93 7.31
CA PHE A 273 2.47 -15.40 8.55
C PHE A 273 3.44 -15.75 9.68
N THR A 274 4.66 -16.14 9.35
CA THR A 274 5.66 -16.53 10.35
C THR A 274 6.57 -15.38 10.77
N GLU A 275 6.99 -14.55 9.83
CA GLU A 275 7.96 -13.47 10.07
C GLU A 275 7.29 -12.17 10.49
N PHE A 276 6.18 -11.78 9.83
CA PHE A 276 5.55 -10.50 10.08
C PHE A 276 5.05 -10.31 11.52
N PRO A 277 4.45 -11.32 12.20
CA PRO A 277 4.05 -11.20 13.60
C PRO A 277 5.20 -11.01 14.57
N GLU A 278 6.42 -11.39 14.20
CA GLU A 278 7.62 -11.22 15.04
C GLU A 278 8.28 -9.84 14.88
N LEU A 279 7.90 -9.08 13.84
CA LEU A 279 8.41 -7.73 13.64
C LEU A 279 7.93 -6.80 14.76
N VAL A 280 8.84 -5.94 15.21
CA VAL A 280 8.58 -4.94 16.24
C VAL A 280 8.62 -3.56 15.61
N ASP A 281 7.63 -2.75 15.93
CA ASP A 281 7.57 -1.34 15.55
C ASP A 281 8.66 -0.56 16.33
N PRO A 282 9.65 0.04 15.65
CA PRO A 282 10.73 0.74 16.32
C PRO A 282 10.29 2.01 17.05
N HIS A 283 9.13 2.58 16.70
CA HIS A 283 8.62 3.80 17.33
C HIS A 283 7.88 3.52 18.64
N THR A 284 7.18 2.38 18.73
CA THR A 284 6.32 2.06 19.88
C THR A 284 6.84 0.89 20.72
N GLY A 285 7.76 0.08 20.18
CA GLY A 285 8.22 -1.16 20.79
C GLY A 285 7.18 -2.29 20.83
N ARG A 286 6.02 -2.10 20.18
CA ARG A 286 4.95 -3.10 20.08
C ARG A 286 5.16 -4.02 18.89
N LYS A 287 4.51 -5.18 18.89
CA LYS A 287 4.48 -6.03 17.71
C LYS A 287 3.75 -5.33 16.56
N LEU A 288 4.33 -5.40 15.38
CA LEU A 288 3.78 -4.73 14.19
C LEU A 288 2.37 -5.24 13.86
N MET A 289 2.11 -6.52 14.13
CA MET A 289 0.79 -7.15 13.91
C MET A 289 -0.34 -6.48 14.71
N GLU A 290 -0.05 -5.85 15.86
CA GLU A 290 -1.06 -5.15 16.66
C GLU A 290 -1.71 -3.96 15.94
N ARG A 291 -1.06 -3.40 14.92
CA ARG A 291 -1.59 -2.33 14.08
C ARG A 291 -1.83 -2.77 12.62
N THR A 292 -1.83 -4.06 12.36
CA THR A 292 -1.87 -4.59 11.00
C THR A 292 -3.07 -5.51 10.81
N THR A 293 -3.66 -5.44 9.61
CA THR A 293 -4.61 -6.43 9.07
C THR A 293 -4.03 -6.97 7.77
N ILE A 294 -4.06 -8.29 7.59
CA ILE A 294 -3.54 -8.94 6.40
C ILE A 294 -4.71 -9.52 5.59
N ILE A 295 -4.80 -9.14 4.32
CA ILE A 295 -5.70 -9.76 3.35
C ILE A 295 -4.84 -10.66 2.46
N CYS A 296 -5.04 -11.96 2.58
CA CYS A 296 -4.23 -12.94 1.89
C CYS A 296 -5.04 -13.70 0.86
N ASN A 297 -4.60 -13.64 -0.39
CA ASN A 297 -5.12 -14.46 -1.46
C ASN A 297 -3.97 -15.15 -2.18
N THR A 298 -3.93 -16.49 -2.14
CA THR A 298 -2.88 -17.27 -2.81
C THR A 298 -3.18 -17.45 -4.29
N SER A 299 -2.14 -17.78 -5.08
CA SER A 299 -2.25 -18.03 -6.51
C SER A 299 -3.15 -19.23 -6.86
N ASN A 300 -3.42 -20.11 -5.90
CA ASN A 300 -4.30 -21.28 -6.07
C ASN A 300 -5.78 -20.96 -5.86
N MET A 301 -6.09 -19.79 -5.31
CA MET A 301 -7.47 -19.36 -5.12
C MET A 301 -8.08 -18.86 -6.44
N PRO A 302 -9.42 -18.91 -6.58
CA PRO A 302 -10.11 -18.47 -7.80
C PRO A 302 -9.81 -17.03 -8.19
N VAL A 303 -9.90 -16.77 -9.50
CA VAL A 303 -9.59 -15.46 -10.10
C VAL A 303 -10.41 -14.33 -9.50
N ALA A 304 -11.70 -14.55 -9.28
CA ALA A 304 -12.59 -13.53 -8.72
C ALA A 304 -12.24 -13.15 -7.27
N ALA A 305 -11.85 -14.12 -6.44
CA ALA A 305 -11.38 -13.85 -5.08
C ALA A 305 -10.06 -13.07 -5.09
N ARG A 306 -9.18 -13.35 -6.05
CA ARG A 306 -7.92 -12.62 -6.26
C ARG A 306 -8.18 -11.16 -6.67
N GLU A 307 -9.15 -10.95 -7.56
CA GLU A 307 -9.57 -9.59 -7.96
C GLU A 307 -10.20 -8.84 -6.78
N ALA A 308 -11.04 -9.49 -5.98
CA ALA A 308 -11.73 -8.86 -4.86
C ALA A 308 -10.79 -8.44 -3.71
N SER A 309 -9.66 -9.15 -3.51
CA SER A 309 -8.77 -8.95 -2.35
C SER A 309 -8.24 -7.52 -2.21
N VAL A 310 -7.87 -6.88 -3.31
CA VAL A 310 -7.36 -5.49 -3.29
C VAL A 310 -8.46 -4.49 -2.90
N TYR A 311 -9.68 -4.73 -3.36
CA TYR A 311 -10.84 -3.86 -3.03
C TYR A 311 -11.25 -4.01 -1.57
N THR A 312 -11.24 -5.23 -1.04
CA THR A 312 -11.48 -5.50 0.39
C THR A 312 -10.46 -4.77 1.26
N ALA A 313 -9.17 -4.88 0.93
CA ALA A 313 -8.11 -4.19 1.64
C ALA A 313 -8.26 -2.66 1.59
N MET A 314 -8.56 -2.09 0.43
CA MET A 314 -8.78 -0.66 0.28
C MET A 314 -10.00 -0.18 1.09
N THR A 315 -11.08 -0.95 1.11
CA THR A 315 -12.28 -0.59 1.86
C THR A 315 -12.01 -0.55 3.37
N ILE A 316 -11.24 -1.48 3.90
CA ILE A 316 -10.80 -1.47 5.30
C ILE A 316 -9.94 -0.23 5.59
N CYS A 317 -9.03 0.14 4.68
CA CYS A 317 -8.25 1.38 4.81
C CYS A 317 -9.15 2.62 4.86
N GLU A 318 -10.14 2.71 3.98
CA GLU A 318 -11.09 3.84 3.94
C GLU A 318 -11.93 3.91 5.22
N TYR A 319 -12.27 2.77 5.81
CA TYR A 319 -12.96 2.70 7.09
C TYR A 319 -12.11 3.29 8.22
N TYR A 320 -10.85 2.90 8.35
CA TYR A 320 -9.95 3.48 9.36
C TYR A 320 -9.62 4.95 9.07
N ARG A 321 -9.53 5.34 7.81
CA ARG A 321 -9.38 6.75 7.42
C ARG A 321 -10.52 7.62 7.94
N ALA A 322 -11.75 7.11 7.92
CA ALA A 322 -12.92 7.81 8.45
C ALA A 322 -12.87 8.03 9.98
N MET A 323 -11.97 7.34 10.67
CA MET A 323 -11.68 7.57 12.10
C MET A 323 -10.61 8.64 12.34
N GLY A 324 -10.11 9.31 11.31
CA GLY A 324 -9.02 10.28 11.41
C GLY A 324 -7.62 9.65 11.51
N LEU A 325 -7.46 8.41 11.08
CA LEU A 325 -6.20 7.67 11.15
C LEU A 325 -5.41 7.76 9.84
N ARG A 326 -4.10 7.62 9.96
CA ARG A 326 -3.17 7.47 8.84
C ARG A 326 -3.04 5.98 8.53
N CYS A 327 -3.57 5.56 7.40
CA CYS A 327 -3.53 4.17 6.96
C CYS A 327 -2.49 4.01 5.87
N LEU A 328 -1.75 2.91 5.91
CA LEU A 328 -0.82 2.50 4.85
C LEU A 328 -1.32 1.19 4.25
N LEU A 329 -1.67 1.23 2.97
CA LEU A 329 -2.00 0.05 2.18
C LEU A 329 -0.79 -0.39 1.38
N LEU A 330 -0.35 -1.61 1.60
CA LEU A 330 0.71 -2.27 0.85
C LEU A 330 0.11 -3.45 0.08
N ALA A 331 0.24 -3.45 -1.25
CA ALA A 331 -0.26 -4.54 -2.09
C ALA A 331 0.91 -5.24 -2.80
N ASP A 332 1.05 -6.54 -2.58
CA ASP A 332 2.03 -7.40 -3.22
C ASP A 332 1.34 -8.61 -3.88
N SER A 333 1.30 -8.79 -5.20
CA SER A 333 1.69 -7.78 -6.19
C SER A 333 0.46 -7.40 -7.02
N THR A 334 0.35 -6.14 -7.39
CA THR A 334 -0.76 -5.66 -8.23
C THR A 334 -0.72 -6.25 -9.65
N SER A 335 0.42 -6.80 -10.09
CA SER A 335 0.51 -7.59 -11.33
C SER A 335 -0.41 -8.80 -11.31
N ARG A 336 -0.56 -9.48 -10.16
CA ARG A 336 -1.46 -10.63 -10.04
C ARG A 336 -2.92 -10.24 -10.09
N TRP A 337 -3.24 -9.07 -9.55
CA TRP A 337 -4.57 -8.47 -9.72
C TRP A 337 -4.86 -8.16 -11.20
N ALA A 338 -3.92 -7.52 -11.91
CA ALA A 338 -4.05 -7.25 -13.34
C ALA A 338 -4.17 -8.54 -14.17
N GLN A 339 -3.44 -9.60 -13.80
CA GLN A 339 -3.59 -10.93 -14.42
C GLN A 339 -4.99 -11.50 -14.20
N ALA A 340 -5.59 -11.32 -13.02
CA ALA A 340 -6.96 -11.73 -12.78
C ALA A 340 -7.94 -11.01 -13.72
N LEU A 341 -7.78 -9.70 -13.89
CA LEU A 341 -8.59 -8.91 -14.85
C LEU A 341 -8.41 -9.41 -16.29
N ARG A 342 -7.18 -9.73 -16.70
CA ARG A 342 -6.90 -10.32 -18.01
C ARG A 342 -7.57 -11.67 -18.21
N GLU A 343 -7.49 -12.55 -17.22
CA GLU A 343 -8.13 -13.87 -17.29
C GLU A 343 -9.65 -13.76 -17.41
N MET A 344 -10.26 -12.82 -16.69
CA MET A 344 -11.71 -12.58 -16.75
C MET A 344 -12.14 -12.05 -18.12
N SER A 345 -11.48 -11.01 -18.61
CA SER A 345 -11.76 -10.41 -19.92
C SER A 345 -11.59 -11.42 -21.06
N ASN A 346 -10.52 -12.22 -21.03
CA ASN A 346 -10.30 -13.25 -22.04
C ASN A 346 -11.38 -14.37 -22.04
N ARG A 347 -11.88 -14.74 -20.87
CA ARG A 347 -12.98 -15.72 -20.75
C ARG A 347 -14.32 -15.17 -21.23
N MET A 348 -14.50 -13.86 -21.13
CA MET A 348 -15.69 -13.17 -21.66
C MET A 348 -15.60 -12.87 -23.16
N GLU A 349 -14.50 -13.28 -23.82
CA GLU A 349 -14.25 -13.05 -25.24
C GLU A 349 -14.31 -11.56 -25.62
N GLU A 350 -13.86 -10.68 -24.71
CA GLU A 350 -13.77 -9.25 -24.98
C GLU A 350 -12.62 -8.94 -25.92
N LEU A 351 -12.73 -7.82 -26.64
CA LEU A 351 -11.64 -7.36 -27.50
C LEU A 351 -10.38 -7.10 -26.65
N PRO A 352 -9.27 -7.79 -26.92
CA PRO A 352 -8.07 -7.64 -26.13
C PRO A 352 -7.35 -6.32 -26.45
N GLY A 353 -6.85 -5.68 -25.41
CA GLY A 353 -5.85 -4.61 -25.50
C GLY A 353 -4.43 -5.13 -25.65
N ALA A 354 -3.44 -4.30 -25.34
CA ALA A 354 -2.02 -4.70 -25.36
C ALA A 354 -1.76 -5.89 -24.45
N ASP A 355 -0.97 -6.86 -24.89
CA ASP A 355 -0.63 -8.10 -24.18
C ASP A 355 -1.84 -8.89 -23.65
N ALA A 356 -2.96 -8.80 -24.36
CA ALA A 356 -4.25 -9.42 -24.00
C ALA A 356 -4.86 -8.95 -22.67
N PHE A 357 -4.46 -7.79 -22.14
CA PHE A 357 -5.13 -7.13 -21.04
C PHE A 357 -6.43 -6.45 -21.49
N PRO A 358 -7.37 -6.16 -20.57
CA PRO A 358 -8.54 -5.37 -20.90
C PRO A 358 -8.17 -4.02 -21.50
N VAL A 359 -8.97 -3.52 -22.44
CA VAL A 359 -8.73 -2.20 -23.10
C VAL A 359 -8.78 -1.06 -22.07
N ASP A 360 -9.60 -1.20 -21.05
CA ASP A 360 -9.81 -0.23 -19.97
C ASP A 360 -8.92 -0.43 -18.73
N LEU A 361 -7.89 -1.30 -18.81
CA LEU A 361 -6.95 -1.57 -17.71
C LEU A 361 -6.44 -0.28 -17.04
N SER A 362 -6.07 0.71 -17.85
CA SER A 362 -5.56 1.99 -17.34
C SER A 362 -6.60 2.75 -16.53
N ALA A 363 -7.87 2.69 -16.93
CA ALA A 363 -8.97 3.31 -16.19
C ALA A 363 -9.25 2.57 -14.88
N ILE A 364 -9.25 1.25 -14.90
CA ILE A 364 -9.46 0.42 -13.70
C ILE A 364 -8.38 0.71 -12.66
N ILE A 365 -7.10 0.70 -13.06
CA ILE A 365 -5.97 1.00 -12.18
C ILE A 365 -6.07 2.45 -11.64
N SER A 366 -6.35 3.43 -12.50
CA SER A 366 -6.48 4.83 -12.09
C SER A 366 -7.63 5.03 -11.10
N ASN A 367 -8.77 4.40 -11.31
CA ASN A 367 -9.92 4.47 -10.42
C ASN A 367 -9.60 3.87 -9.04
N PHE A 368 -8.88 2.76 -9.02
CA PHE A 368 -8.43 2.14 -7.77
C PHE A 368 -7.46 3.04 -7.01
N TYR A 369 -6.41 3.54 -7.65
CA TYR A 369 -5.43 4.45 -7.05
C TYR A 369 -6.06 5.76 -6.55
N SER A 370 -7.12 6.24 -7.22
CA SER A 370 -7.84 7.44 -6.82
C SER A 370 -8.57 7.33 -5.48
N ARG A 371 -8.80 6.12 -4.98
CA ARG A 371 -9.41 5.88 -3.66
C ARG A 371 -8.47 6.26 -2.52
N ALA A 372 -7.16 6.10 -2.71
CA ALA A 372 -6.17 6.61 -1.76
C ALA A 372 -6.22 8.14 -1.69
N GLY A 373 -5.77 8.69 -0.59
CA GLY A 373 -5.66 10.14 -0.42
C GLY A 373 -5.92 10.60 1.00
N MET A 374 -5.56 11.85 1.25
CA MET A 374 -5.90 12.56 2.48
C MET A 374 -7.32 13.13 2.36
N VAL A 375 -8.09 13.04 3.42
CA VAL A 375 -9.44 13.60 3.51
C VAL A 375 -9.58 14.46 4.76
N VAL A 376 -10.47 15.45 4.68
CA VAL A 376 -10.93 16.21 5.83
C VAL A 376 -12.30 15.67 6.22
N LEU A 377 -12.43 15.18 7.44
CA LEU A 377 -13.65 14.60 7.97
C LEU A 377 -14.67 15.69 8.30
N ASN A 378 -15.91 15.30 8.54
CA ASN A 378 -17.00 16.22 8.89
C ASN A 378 -16.68 17.06 10.13
N ASN A 379 -15.96 16.52 11.10
CA ASN A 379 -15.51 17.21 12.32
C ASN A 379 -14.24 18.07 12.13
N GLY A 380 -13.70 18.16 10.92
CA GLY A 380 -12.50 18.94 10.60
C GLY A 380 -11.17 18.22 10.84
N MET A 381 -11.17 17.02 11.42
CA MET A 381 -9.96 16.19 11.53
C MET A 381 -9.56 15.64 10.16
N THR A 382 -8.31 15.23 10.03
CA THR A 382 -7.78 14.64 8.79
C THR A 382 -7.53 13.14 8.98
N GLY A 383 -7.83 12.38 7.94
CA GLY A 383 -7.43 10.99 7.80
C GLY A 383 -6.77 10.77 6.45
N ALA A 384 -5.96 9.74 6.32
CA ALA A 384 -5.24 9.49 5.09
C ALA A 384 -5.14 7.99 4.78
N VAL A 385 -5.17 7.65 3.49
CA VAL A 385 -4.76 6.34 2.96
C VAL A 385 -3.60 6.57 2.00
N THR A 386 -2.42 6.10 2.39
CA THR A 386 -1.25 6.03 1.53
C THR A 386 -1.19 4.65 0.91
N PHE A 387 -1.04 4.58 -0.40
CA PHE A 387 -1.01 3.32 -1.13
C PHE A 387 0.33 3.11 -1.85
N ILE A 388 0.97 1.97 -1.59
CA ILE A 388 2.18 1.52 -2.28
C ILE A 388 1.96 0.10 -2.79
N GLY A 389 1.85 -0.04 -4.11
CA GLY A 389 1.76 -1.34 -4.77
C GLY A 389 3.12 -1.83 -5.27
N THR A 390 3.27 -3.14 -5.45
CA THR A 390 4.38 -3.69 -6.22
C THR A 390 3.91 -4.12 -7.60
N VAL A 391 4.80 -4.06 -8.56
CA VAL A 391 4.58 -4.58 -9.91
C VAL A 391 5.75 -5.49 -10.26
N SER A 392 5.44 -6.68 -10.76
CA SER A 392 6.44 -7.66 -11.22
C SER A 392 6.37 -7.79 -12.74
N PRO A 393 7.04 -6.89 -13.48
CA PRO A 393 6.98 -6.90 -14.93
C PRO A 393 7.64 -8.16 -15.50
N ALA A 394 7.00 -8.78 -16.47
CA ALA A 394 7.53 -9.97 -17.16
C ALA A 394 8.89 -9.65 -17.82
N GLY A 395 9.91 -10.43 -17.50
CA GLY A 395 11.27 -10.20 -18.03
C GLY A 395 11.91 -8.88 -17.60
N GLY A 396 11.39 -8.22 -16.57
CA GLY A 396 11.89 -6.91 -16.12
C GLY A 396 11.53 -5.74 -17.05
N ASN A 397 10.61 -5.93 -17.98
CA ASN A 397 10.21 -4.90 -18.95
C ASN A 397 9.30 -3.85 -18.33
N LEU A 398 9.85 -2.72 -17.95
CA LEU A 398 9.10 -1.59 -17.37
C LEU A 398 8.15 -0.88 -18.36
N LYS A 399 8.12 -1.30 -19.63
CA LYS A 399 7.19 -0.79 -20.66
C LYS A 399 5.97 -1.69 -20.87
N GLU A 400 5.79 -2.71 -20.04
CA GLU A 400 4.59 -3.54 -20.10
C GLU A 400 3.32 -2.75 -19.74
N PRO A 401 2.11 -3.18 -20.18
CA PRO A 401 0.88 -2.42 -20.00
C PRO A 401 0.53 -2.12 -18.53
N VAL A 402 0.78 -3.04 -17.61
CA VAL A 402 0.48 -2.85 -16.17
C VAL A 402 1.37 -1.76 -15.57
N THR A 403 2.67 -1.83 -15.83
CA THR A 403 3.64 -0.83 -15.35
C THR A 403 3.34 0.54 -15.94
N GLU A 404 3.09 0.65 -17.23
CA GLU A 404 2.77 1.92 -17.90
C GLU A 404 1.43 2.50 -17.40
N SER A 405 0.41 1.67 -17.18
CA SER A 405 -0.87 2.12 -16.61
C SER A 405 -0.71 2.59 -15.17
N THR A 406 0.11 1.89 -14.38
CA THR A 406 0.38 2.27 -12.99
C THR A 406 1.20 3.55 -12.89
N LYS A 407 2.16 3.80 -13.78
CA LYS A 407 2.90 5.08 -13.86
C LYS A 407 1.98 6.27 -14.06
N LYS A 408 0.90 6.10 -14.81
CA LYS A 408 -0.08 7.19 -15.03
C LYS A 408 -0.93 7.46 -13.79
N ALA A 409 -1.20 6.44 -12.99
CA ALA A 409 -2.04 6.52 -11.80
C ALA A 409 -1.27 6.95 -10.55
N ALA A 410 -0.08 6.36 -10.30
CA ALA A 410 0.75 6.63 -9.13
C ALA A 410 1.60 7.91 -9.29
N ARG A 411 1.91 8.55 -8.17
CA ARG A 411 2.74 9.76 -8.13
C ARG A 411 4.20 9.48 -7.84
N CYS A 412 4.51 8.36 -7.21
CA CYS A 412 5.86 7.91 -6.92
C CYS A 412 6.18 6.63 -7.68
N PHE A 413 7.40 6.54 -8.17
CA PHE A 413 7.92 5.42 -8.93
C PHE A 413 9.28 5.01 -8.35
N TYR A 414 9.36 3.81 -7.76
CA TYR A 414 10.55 3.27 -7.12
C TYR A 414 11.06 2.07 -7.93
N ALA A 415 11.72 2.32 -9.05
CA ALA A 415 12.20 1.28 -9.95
C ALA A 415 13.31 0.46 -9.29
N LEU A 416 13.09 -0.82 -9.05
CA LEU A 416 14.14 -1.74 -8.63
C LEU A 416 14.88 -2.29 -9.86
N GLU A 417 16.19 -2.27 -9.78
CA GLU A 417 17.08 -2.67 -10.87
C GLU A 417 17.89 -3.92 -10.50
N GLN A 418 17.90 -4.92 -11.41
CA GLN A 418 18.61 -6.17 -11.19
C GLN A 418 20.11 -5.94 -11.03
N ASN A 419 20.72 -5.08 -11.85
CA ASN A 419 22.15 -4.77 -11.76
C ASN A 419 22.57 -4.23 -10.39
N ARG A 420 21.72 -3.44 -9.76
CA ARG A 420 21.99 -2.92 -8.40
C ARG A 420 21.91 -4.04 -7.37
N ALA A 421 20.91 -4.92 -7.49
CA ALA A 421 20.77 -6.09 -6.63
C ALA A 421 21.95 -7.05 -6.76
N ASP A 422 22.42 -7.33 -8.00
CA ASP A 422 23.57 -8.17 -8.29
C ASP A 422 24.87 -7.57 -7.72
N GLN A 423 25.00 -6.26 -7.71
CA GLN A 423 26.09 -5.52 -7.08
C GLN A 423 25.92 -5.34 -5.55
N LYS A 424 24.86 -5.92 -4.97
CA LYS A 424 24.51 -5.79 -3.54
C LYS A 424 24.30 -4.34 -3.10
N ARG A 425 23.81 -3.49 -3.98
CA ARG A 425 23.44 -2.10 -3.68
C ARG A 425 21.97 -2.05 -3.24
N TYR A 426 21.73 -2.14 -1.95
CA TYR A 426 20.37 -2.16 -1.38
C TYR A 426 20.06 -0.86 -0.61
N PRO A 427 18.79 -0.38 -0.63
CA PRO A 427 17.69 -0.85 -1.50
C PRO A 427 18.07 -0.72 -2.98
N ALA A 428 17.68 -1.70 -3.81
CA ALA A 428 18.07 -1.72 -5.23
C ALA A 428 17.29 -0.72 -6.09
N VAL A 429 16.82 0.36 -5.50
CA VAL A 429 16.09 1.46 -6.16
C VAL A 429 17.04 2.24 -7.06
N ASN A 430 16.70 2.31 -8.35
CA ASN A 430 17.46 3.12 -9.31
C ASN A 430 17.22 4.62 -9.02
N PRO A 431 18.24 5.38 -8.62
CA PRO A 431 18.06 6.78 -8.22
C PRO A 431 17.81 7.73 -9.39
N ILE A 432 18.07 7.29 -10.63
CA ILE A 432 17.94 8.10 -11.85
C ILE A 432 16.54 7.96 -12.44
N ASP A 433 16.07 6.71 -12.57
CA ASP A 433 14.77 6.42 -13.17
C ASP A 433 13.62 6.59 -12.19
N SER A 434 13.90 6.48 -10.90
CA SER A 434 12.88 6.69 -9.85
C SER A 434 12.56 8.16 -9.67
N TYR A 435 11.30 8.45 -9.37
CA TYR A 435 10.84 9.83 -9.17
C TYR A 435 9.71 9.91 -8.14
N SER A 436 9.52 11.13 -7.63
CA SER A 436 8.35 11.55 -6.90
C SER A 436 7.82 12.85 -7.46
N LYS A 437 6.57 12.85 -7.93
CA LYS A 437 5.87 14.05 -8.37
C LYS A 437 5.48 14.98 -7.21
N TYR A 438 5.55 14.49 -5.98
CA TYR A 438 5.24 15.30 -4.80
C TYR A 438 6.26 16.42 -4.56
N LEU A 439 7.50 16.28 -5.07
CA LEU A 439 8.49 17.36 -5.03
C LEU A 439 8.09 18.60 -5.87
N GLU A 440 7.08 18.47 -6.73
CA GLU A 440 6.51 19.56 -7.54
C GLU A 440 5.30 20.24 -6.87
N TYR A 441 4.80 19.69 -5.75
CA TYR A 441 3.63 20.21 -5.05
C TYR A 441 4.04 21.34 -4.10
N PRO A 442 3.49 22.57 -4.27
CA PRO A 442 3.84 23.70 -3.41
C PRO A 442 3.66 23.41 -1.92
N GLU A 443 2.60 22.67 -1.56
CA GLU A 443 2.27 22.33 -0.18
C GLU A 443 3.35 21.42 0.45
N ILE A 444 3.89 20.47 -0.33
CA ILE A 444 4.96 19.57 0.10
C ILE A 444 6.29 20.32 0.18
N VAL A 445 6.59 21.17 -0.80
CA VAL A 445 7.80 22.02 -0.78
C VAL A 445 7.81 22.93 0.43
N GLU A 446 6.68 23.57 0.75
CA GLU A 446 6.53 24.40 1.93
C GLU A 446 6.72 23.60 3.22
N TYR A 447 6.11 22.41 3.31
CA TYR A 447 6.29 21.50 4.44
C TYR A 447 7.76 21.13 4.63
N LEU A 448 8.47 20.72 3.57
CA LEU A 448 9.89 20.36 3.63
C LEU A 448 10.78 21.55 4.00
N ASN A 449 10.49 22.73 3.48
CA ASN A 449 11.19 23.95 3.85
C ASN A 449 11.05 24.30 5.33
N ASN A 450 9.90 24.06 5.91
CA ASN A 450 9.60 24.37 7.31
C ASN A 450 10.10 23.28 8.29
N THR A 451 10.11 22.02 7.87
CA THR A 451 10.41 20.89 8.76
C THR A 451 11.84 20.36 8.63
N VAL A 452 12.45 20.47 7.45
CA VAL A 452 13.80 19.98 7.19
C VAL A 452 14.77 21.15 7.06
N GLU A 453 14.67 21.90 5.98
CA GLU A 453 15.52 23.06 5.71
C GLU A 453 14.98 23.89 4.57
N GLN A 454 15.14 25.22 4.64
CA GLN A 454 14.85 26.10 3.52
C GLN A 454 15.70 25.75 2.30
N GLY A 455 15.08 25.50 1.14
CA GLY A 455 15.77 25.08 -0.08
C GLY A 455 16.09 23.57 -0.14
N TRP A 456 15.43 22.76 0.68
CA TRP A 456 15.67 21.31 0.73
C TRP A 456 15.47 20.62 -0.62
N VAL A 457 14.39 20.96 -1.34
CA VAL A 457 14.08 20.34 -2.64
C VAL A 457 15.17 20.64 -3.66
N GLU A 458 15.66 21.88 -3.73
CA GLU A 458 16.76 22.29 -4.62
C GLU A 458 18.06 21.53 -4.30
N LYS A 459 18.33 21.31 -3.02
CA LYS A 459 19.48 20.53 -2.55
C LYS A 459 19.39 19.07 -3.02
N VAL A 460 18.23 18.44 -2.87
CA VAL A 460 17.98 17.08 -3.34
C VAL A 460 18.08 16.98 -4.86
N LEU A 461 17.51 17.92 -5.60
CA LEU A 461 17.61 17.95 -7.07
C LEU A 461 19.04 18.11 -7.55
N ARG A 462 19.85 18.87 -6.81
CA ARG A 462 21.29 18.97 -7.05
C ARG A 462 22.00 17.63 -6.85
N ALA A 463 21.71 16.91 -5.76
CA ALA A 463 22.27 15.58 -5.52
C ALA A 463 21.87 14.60 -6.63
N LYS A 464 20.62 14.61 -7.08
CA LYS A 464 20.15 13.81 -8.22
C LYS A 464 20.91 14.14 -9.51
N THR A 465 21.20 15.41 -9.74
CA THR A 465 21.96 15.86 -10.92
C THR A 465 23.39 15.32 -10.87
N LEU A 466 24.04 15.32 -9.71
CA LEU A 466 25.38 14.74 -9.54
C LEU A 466 25.38 13.23 -9.83
N VAL A 467 24.38 12.51 -9.32
CA VAL A 467 24.25 11.06 -9.59
C VAL A 467 24.06 10.78 -11.09
N ARG A 468 23.25 11.58 -11.79
CA ARG A 468 23.04 11.44 -13.24
C ARG A 468 24.33 11.69 -14.01
N ARG A 469 25.04 12.78 -13.71
CA ARG A 469 26.34 13.08 -14.33
C ARG A 469 27.37 12.00 -14.08
N GLY A 470 27.37 11.42 -12.86
CA GLY A 470 28.25 10.30 -12.53
C GLY A 470 28.00 9.08 -13.41
N LYS A 471 26.75 8.77 -13.74
CA LYS A 471 26.43 7.67 -14.67
C LYS A 471 26.91 7.98 -16.08
N GLU A 472 26.67 9.20 -16.57
CA GLU A 472 27.14 9.63 -17.90
C GLU A 472 28.67 9.53 -18.01
N THR A 473 29.40 9.93 -16.96
CA THR A 473 30.87 9.80 -16.93
C THR A 473 31.33 8.35 -16.81
N ALA A 474 30.61 7.51 -16.04
CA ALA A 474 30.89 6.08 -15.95
C ALA A 474 30.77 5.40 -17.32
N ASP A 475 29.75 5.72 -18.10
CA ASP A 475 29.55 5.18 -19.45
C ASP A 475 30.70 5.59 -20.38
N GLN A 476 31.19 6.85 -20.25
CA GLN A 476 32.33 7.32 -21.03
C GLN A 476 33.65 6.65 -20.62
N ILE A 477 33.90 6.47 -19.33
CA ILE A 477 35.07 5.75 -18.82
C ILE A 477 35.04 4.29 -19.31
N ASN A 478 33.89 3.64 -19.32
CA ASN A 478 33.74 2.27 -19.80
C ASN A 478 34.04 2.13 -21.31
N ILE A 479 33.77 3.17 -22.10
CA ILE A 479 34.02 3.17 -23.55
C ILE A 479 35.48 3.53 -23.87
N LEU A 480 36.04 4.54 -23.21
CA LEU A 480 37.36 5.13 -23.55
C LEU A 480 38.51 4.56 -22.70
N GLY A 481 38.20 3.88 -21.60
CA GLY A 481 39.17 3.43 -20.59
C GLY A 481 39.58 4.53 -19.61
N ASP A 482 40.17 4.12 -18.48
CA ASP A 482 40.56 5.03 -17.39
C ASP A 482 41.57 6.10 -17.85
N ASP A 483 42.53 5.72 -18.69
CA ASP A 483 43.53 6.66 -19.23
C ASP A 483 43.02 7.55 -20.38
N GLY A 484 41.86 7.20 -20.93
CA GLY A 484 41.27 7.86 -22.10
C GLY A 484 40.39 9.08 -21.75
N VAL A 485 40.19 9.39 -20.47
CA VAL A 485 39.31 10.47 -19.99
C VAL A 485 40.07 11.44 -19.07
N PRO A 486 39.66 12.71 -19.01
CA PRO A 486 40.25 13.69 -18.07
C PRO A 486 39.99 13.30 -16.61
N MET A 487 40.87 13.71 -15.68
CA MET A 487 40.71 13.48 -14.22
C MET A 487 39.36 13.96 -13.68
N SER A 488 38.82 15.05 -14.22
CA SER A 488 37.49 15.57 -13.82
C SER A 488 36.33 14.59 -14.02
N TYR A 489 36.50 13.62 -14.94
CA TYR A 489 35.52 12.55 -15.14
C TYR A 489 35.58 11.55 -13.98
N HIS A 490 36.80 11.17 -13.56
CA HIS A 490 36.99 10.31 -12.40
C HIS A 490 36.48 10.96 -11.12
N GLU A 491 36.74 12.25 -10.91
CA GLU A 491 36.18 12.97 -9.77
C GLU A 491 34.64 12.98 -9.80
N THR A 492 34.03 13.30 -10.93
CA THR A 492 32.56 13.31 -11.08
C THR A 492 31.96 11.94 -10.82
N PHE A 493 32.57 10.89 -11.36
CA PHE A 493 32.18 9.50 -11.12
C PHE A 493 32.24 9.17 -9.62
N TRP A 494 33.36 9.43 -8.95
CA TRP A 494 33.54 9.09 -7.55
C TRP A 494 32.70 9.95 -6.60
N LYS A 495 32.41 11.19 -6.92
CA LYS A 495 31.43 12.03 -6.19
C LYS A 495 30.03 11.45 -6.29
N SER A 496 29.65 10.90 -7.44
CA SER A 496 28.40 10.18 -7.60
C SER A 496 28.38 8.87 -6.80
N GLU A 497 29.45 8.08 -6.83
CA GLU A 497 29.58 6.86 -6.03
C GLU A 497 29.58 7.15 -4.52
N LEU A 498 30.09 8.29 -4.10
CA LEU A 498 30.03 8.76 -2.72
C LEU A 498 28.56 8.95 -2.28
N ILE A 499 27.73 9.61 -3.11
CA ILE A 499 26.30 9.77 -2.83
C ILE A 499 25.60 8.40 -2.81
N ASP A 500 25.89 7.54 -3.78
CA ASP A 500 25.24 6.24 -3.86
C ASP A 500 25.59 5.34 -2.66
N PHE A 501 26.88 5.15 -2.38
CA PHE A 501 27.33 4.23 -1.32
C PHE A 501 27.12 4.75 0.11
N ALA A 502 27.25 6.06 0.32
CA ALA A 502 27.18 6.64 1.66
C ALA A 502 25.80 7.18 2.02
N PHE A 503 24.95 7.46 1.06
CA PHE A 503 23.62 8.01 1.32
C PHE A 503 22.47 7.12 0.83
N LEU A 504 22.48 6.70 -0.44
CA LEU A 504 21.35 5.97 -1.03
C LEU A 504 21.31 4.51 -0.60
N GLN A 505 22.45 3.87 -0.41
CA GLN A 505 22.50 2.52 0.13
C GLN A 505 22.27 2.54 1.63
N GLN A 506 21.46 1.60 2.08
CA GLN A 506 21.04 1.49 3.47
C GLN A 506 20.86 0.03 3.83
N ASP A 507 21.45 -0.39 4.95
CA ASP A 507 21.32 -1.76 5.42
C ASP A 507 20.02 -1.92 6.22
N GLY A 508 19.04 -2.57 5.61
CA GLY A 508 17.73 -2.82 6.25
C GLY A 508 17.75 -3.80 7.42
N PHE A 509 18.86 -4.50 7.64
CA PHE A 509 19.02 -5.45 8.74
C PHE A 509 19.89 -4.91 9.89
N ASP A 510 20.59 -3.82 9.68
CA ASP A 510 21.35 -3.16 10.74
C ASP A 510 20.40 -2.41 11.70
N PRO A 511 20.55 -2.54 13.02
CA PRO A 511 19.65 -1.90 13.98
C PRO A 511 19.70 -0.37 13.97
N VAL A 512 20.79 0.23 13.48
CA VAL A 512 20.98 1.69 13.44
C VAL A 512 20.70 2.24 12.04
N ASP A 513 21.30 1.64 11.00
CA ASP A 513 21.19 2.14 9.62
C ASP A 513 19.80 1.90 9.01
N SER A 514 19.08 0.86 9.44
CA SER A 514 17.77 0.50 8.88
C SER A 514 16.72 1.60 9.03
N LEU A 515 16.77 2.38 10.10
CA LEU A 515 15.87 3.50 10.36
C LEU A 515 16.68 4.80 10.44
N CYS A 516 16.59 5.62 9.41
CA CYS A 516 17.27 6.90 9.35
C CYS A 516 16.26 8.06 9.41
N PRO A 517 16.12 8.75 10.57
CA PRO A 517 15.24 9.91 10.68
C PRO A 517 15.64 11.03 9.74
N ILE A 518 14.68 11.85 9.32
CA ILE A 518 14.91 12.93 8.32
C ILE A 518 15.98 13.92 8.77
N GLU A 519 16.10 14.20 10.06
CA GLU A 519 17.14 15.07 10.62
C GLU A 519 18.55 14.52 10.33
N ARG A 520 18.72 13.20 10.53
CA ARG A 520 19.98 12.53 10.22
C ARG A 520 20.23 12.47 8.71
N GLN A 521 19.17 12.25 7.91
CA GLN A 521 19.29 12.29 6.45
C GLN A 521 19.79 13.65 5.98
N LYS A 522 19.23 14.74 6.53
CA LYS A 522 19.68 16.10 6.26
C LYS A 522 21.16 16.28 6.57
N TYR A 523 21.57 15.91 7.79
CA TYR A 523 22.96 16.03 8.23
C TYR A 523 23.94 15.30 7.31
N MET A 524 23.62 14.05 6.97
CA MET A 524 24.48 13.24 6.11
C MET A 524 24.53 13.77 4.67
N LEU A 525 23.40 14.23 4.14
CA LEU A 525 23.37 14.81 2.79
C LEU A 525 24.14 16.13 2.72
N ASP A 526 24.04 16.98 3.75
CA ASP A 526 24.80 18.22 3.85
C ASP A 526 26.31 17.95 3.82
N LEU A 527 26.75 17.01 4.65
CA LEU A 527 28.15 16.61 4.73
C LEU A 527 28.68 16.04 3.40
N ILE A 528 27.90 15.20 2.75
CA ILE A 528 28.26 14.58 1.45
C ILE A 528 28.34 15.66 0.35
N LEU A 529 27.39 16.58 0.31
CA LEU A 529 27.39 17.66 -0.68
C LEU A 529 28.53 18.66 -0.45
N GLU A 530 28.89 18.94 0.80
CA GLU A 530 30.08 19.74 1.14
C GLU A 530 31.35 19.08 0.58
N ILE A 531 31.48 17.76 0.72
CA ILE A 531 32.59 16.99 0.12
C ILE A 531 32.53 17.10 -1.41
N CYS A 532 31.36 16.97 -2.02
CA CYS A 532 31.22 17.10 -3.48
C CYS A 532 31.58 18.49 -4.02
N ASP A 533 31.42 19.53 -3.21
CA ASP A 533 31.79 20.90 -3.55
C ASP A 533 33.28 21.20 -3.38
N SER A 534 33.95 20.40 -2.57
CA SER A 534 35.37 20.54 -2.35
C SER A 534 36.16 20.25 -3.63
N LYS A 535 37.25 20.99 -3.82
CA LYS A 535 38.16 20.75 -4.94
C LYS A 535 39.30 19.87 -4.44
N PHE A 536 39.62 18.88 -5.24
CA PHE A 536 40.69 17.92 -4.96
C PHE A 536 41.74 17.99 -6.08
N GLU A 537 42.98 17.69 -5.74
CA GLU A 537 44.06 17.54 -6.73
C GLU A 537 44.60 16.11 -6.60
N PHE A 538 44.57 15.36 -7.68
CA PHE A 538 45.07 13.98 -7.74
C PHE A 538 46.12 13.85 -8.81
N GLU A 539 47.16 13.04 -8.54
CA GLU A 539 48.22 12.75 -9.48
C GLU A 539 47.76 11.79 -10.58
N ASP A 540 46.92 10.81 -10.18
CA ASP A 540 46.37 9.81 -11.09
C ASP A 540 44.98 9.34 -10.60
N PHE A 541 44.31 8.50 -11.43
CA PHE A 541 42.99 7.99 -11.14
C PHE A 541 42.97 6.97 -9.99
N GLU A 542 44.08 6.26 -9.73
CA GLU A 542 44.16 5.31 -8.61
C GLU A 542 44.21 6.04 -7.27
N GLN A 543 44.91 7.17 -7.21
CA GLN A 543 44.90 8.05 -6.05
C GLN A 543 43.49 8.60 -5.77
N CYS A 544 42.81 9.09 -6.81
CA CYS A 544 41.43 9.56 -6.73
C CYS A 544 40.50 8.44 -6.19
N ARG A 545 40.58 7.27 -6.78
CA ARG A 545 39.81 6.08 -6.39
C ARG A 545 40.04 5.70 -4.93
N SER A 546 41.30 5.61 -4.54
CA SER A 546 41.68 5.22 -3.17
C SER A 546 41.16 6.23 -2.14
N TYR A 547 41.26 7.51 -2.45
CA TYR A 547 40.82 8.60 -1.59
C TYR A 547 39.29 8.58 -1.37
N PHE A 548 38.52 8.51 -2.44
CA PHE A 548 37.07 8.43 -2.32
C PHE A 548 36.57 7.14 -1.65
N LYS A 549 37.27 6.01 -1.85
CA LYS A 549 36.95 4.77 -1.12
C LYS A 549 37.15 4.90 0.39
N GLN A 550 38.18 5.63 0.83
CA GLN A 550 38.39 5.91 2.24
C GLN A 550 37.26 6.77 2.82
N MET A 551 36.84 7.82 2.11
CA MET A 551 35.70 8.66 2.52
C MET A 551 34.40 7.88 2.58
N ILE A 552 34.08 7.08 1.56
CA ILE A 552 32.92 6.21 1.53
C ILE A 552 32.91 5.28 2.75
N ASN A 553 34.04 4.67 3.06
CA ASN A 553 34.14 3.76 4.21
C ASN A 553 33.86 4.49 5.54
N LEU A 554 34.43 5.67 5.75
CA LEU A 554 34.19 6.46 6.97
C LEU A 554 32.71 6.89 7.08
N LEU A 555 32.11 7.36 6.00
CA LEU A 555 30.68 7.73 5.98
C LEU A 555 29.75 6.52 6.24
N ARG A 556 30.11 5.35 5.71
CA ARG A 556 29.36 4.12 6.01
C ARG A 556 29.49 3.72 7.46
N GLN A 557 30.68 3.84 8.07
CA GLN A 557 30.84 3.59 9.51
C GLN A 557 30.02 4.60 10.35
N MET A 558 29.91 5.85 9.90
CA MET A 558 29.00 6.81 10.54
C MET A 558 27.54 6.35 10.44
N ASN A 559 27.10 5.79 9.31
CA ASN A 559 25.73 5.27 9.16
C ASN A 559 25.42 4.12 10.12
N TYR A 560 26.39 3.26 10.44
CA TYR A 560 26.25 2.16 11.39
C TYR A 560 26.39 2.59 12.85
N SER A 561 26.77 3.83 13.13
CA SER A 561 26.95 4.35 14.48
C SER A 561 25.71 5.15 14.91
N GLU A 562 25.42 5.17 16.21
CA GLU A 562 24.37 6.02 16.76
C GLU A 562 24.64 7.51 16.43
N PHE A 563 23.60 8.21 15.97
CA PHE A 563 23.70 9.60 15.56
C PHE A 563 24.20 10.48 16.72
N HIS A 564 25.27 11.22 16.49
CA HIS A 564 26.02 11.99 17.49
C HIS A 564 26.59 11.16 18.68
N GLY A 565 26.66 9.84 18.54
CA GLY A 565 27.35 8.97 19.48
C GLY A 565 28.87 9.08 19.38
N GLU A 566 29.61 8.49 20.33
CA GLU A 566 31.07 8.56 20.41
C GLU A 566 31.75 8.05 19.12
N ASP A 567 31.32 6.90 18.62
CA ASP A 567 31.88 6.33 17.38
C ASP A 567 31.54 7.19 16.15
N PHE A 568 30.33 7.74 16.07
CA PHE A 568 29.93 8.66 15.01
C PHE A 568 30.86 9.87 14.95
N GLU A 569 31.09 10.54 16.09
CA GLU A 569 31.95 11.72 16.16
C GLU A 569 33.43 11.39 15.90
N LYS A 570 33.88 10.21 16.29
CA LYS A 570 35.22 9.71 15.98
C LYS A 570 35.41 9.54 14.46
N PHE A 571 34.49 8.89 13.77
CA PHE A 571 34.58 8.73 12.31
C PHE A 571 34.43 10.06 11.59
N ARG A 572 33.58 10.95 12.09
CA ARG A 572 33.47 12.32 11.59
C ARG A 572 34.77 13.09 11.68
N ALA A 573 35.46 13.02 12.82
CA ALA A 573 36.75 13.68 13.00
C ALA A 573 37.84 13.09 12.08
N GLN A 574 37.82 11.79 11.82
CA GLN A 574 38.73 11.16 10.85
C GLN A 574 38.44 11.63 9.42
N LEU A 575 37.15 11.75 9.05
CA LEU A 575 36.72 12.26 7.75
C LEU A 575 37.18 13.71 7.55
N SER A 576 36.99 14.59 8.55
CA SER A 576 37.43 15.99 8.50
C SER A 576 38.95 16.10 8.28
N LYS A 577 39.75 15.30 9.00
CA LYS A 577 41.21 15.25 8.79
C LYS A 577 41.59 14.77 7.38
N LEU A 578 40.84 13.84 6.83
CA LEU A 578 41.07 13.32 5.47
C LEU A 578 40.79 14.41 4.43
N ILE A 579 39.70 15.18 4.61
CA ILE A 579 39.34 16.30 3.74
C ILE A 579 40.39 17.42 3.82
N GLU A 580 40.80 17.84 5.01
CA GLU A 580 41.81 18.88 5.24
C GLU A 580 43.17 18.55 4.61
N LYS A 581 43.50 17.25 4.54
CA LYS A 581 44.79 16.82 3.99
C LYS A 581 44.89 16.98 2.46
N ASN A 582 43.80 16.84 1.71
CA ASN A 582 43.76 16.76 0.27
C ASN A 582 42.73 17.72 -0.37
N GLY A 583 41.92 18.42 0.43
CA GLY A 583 40.98 19.45 -0.04
C GLY A 583 41.59 20.84 0.04
N LYS A 584 41.34 21.67 -0.98
CA LYS A 584 41.64 23.09 -0.98
C LYS A 584 40.36 23.90 -0.84
#